data_3b58c0ac2b3e6091960b69397c9a6f11
#
_entry.id   3b58c0ac2b3e6091960b69397c9a6f11
#
_cell.length_a   1.000
_cell.length_b   1.000
_cell.length_c   1.000
_cell.angle_alpha   90.00
_cell.angle_beta   90.00
_cell.angle_gamma   90.00
#
_symmetry.space_group_name_H-M   'P 1'
#
loop_
_entity.id
_entity.type
_entity.pdbx_description
1 polymer ?
#
loop_
_entity_poly.entity_id
_entity_poly.type
_entity_poly.pdbx_seq_one_letter_code
_entity_poly.pdbx_strand_id
1 'polypeptide(L)'
;MILTEEMQKIMNLIQDDENNVFVTGKAGSGKTTFLKYLIEKSGKNCIVAPPTGIAAINAGGVTLHSLFGIPFGPITPYDRLENKFSEYKVELLLKMELLIIDEISMVRPDILDTIDRKLRWVYESDEPFGGVQVVMFGDLFQLPPVTKKQEREILSDFYDGFFFFNALVFKRTGFHIVELTKIFRQTEPEFINVLNNIRNYQVTSDELDLLSELKDRKISSSYDNEYIHICTHKADVERINADKLGEQEIRNYDIVIKDKFPESSIPCDLHLKLRVGARVMSLVNDSLKGYYNGMLGIVTALEDNVITVRMDNGRTIKFERYTWSNTQYTLKDNEIVKEEIG
;
A
#
# COMPACT_ATOMS: atom_id res chain seq x y z
N MET A 1 10.12 -14.35 -13.62
CA MET A 1 9.96 -12.92 -14.05
C MET A 1 11.14 -12.57 -14.94
N ILE A 2 10.93 -11.88 -16.06
CA ILE A 2 12.02 -11.32 -16.86
C ILE A 2 12.30 -9.93 -16.29
N LEU A 3 13.52 -9.70 -15.80
CA LEU A 3 13.94 -8.40 -15.26
C LEU A 3 14.24 -7.43 -16.40
N THR A 4 13.85 -6.17 -16.22
CA THR A 4 14.32 -5.07 -17.06
C THR A 4 15.74 -4.67 -16.64
N GLU A 5 16.41 -3.85 -17.44
CA GLU A 5 17.75 -3.35 -17.12
C GLU A 5 17.75 -2.56 -15.78
N GLU A 6 16.71 -1.75 -15.57
CA GLU A 6 16.56 -0.99 -14.33
C GLU A 6 16.37 -1.92 -13.11
N MET A 7 15.58 -2.99 -13.24
CA MET A 7 15.38 -3.97 -12.17
C MET A 7 16.70 -4.72 -11.86
N GLN A 8 17.47 -5.07 -12.90
CA GLN A 8 18.77 -5.70 -12.70
C GLN A 8 19.77 -4.75 -12.03
N LYS A 9 19.77 -3.47 -12.41
CA LYS A 9 20.57 -2.44 -11.74
C LYS A 9 20.22 -2.34 -10.26
N ILE A 10 18.93 -2.34 -9.90
CA ILE A 10 18.49 -2.31 -8.50
C ILE A 10 19.00 -3.56 -7.75
N MET A 11 18.87 -4.75 -8.34
CA MET A 11 19.37 -5.98 -7.71
C MET A 11 20.87 -5.90 -7.44
N ASN A 12 21.66 -5.36 -8.37
CA ASN A 12 23.10 -5.19 -8.19
C ASN A 12 23.43 -4.17 -7.07
N LEU A 13 22.68 -3.05 -7.00
CA LEU A 13 22.84 -2.05 -5.94
C LEU A 13 22.51 -2.61 -4.55
N ILE A 14 21.52 -3.52 -4.46
CA ILE A 14 21.11 -4.13 -3.18
C ILE A 14 22.12 -5.18 -2.70
N GLN A 15 22.87 -5.80 -3.59
CA GLN A 15 23.94 -6.73 -3.22
C GLN A 15 25.12 -6.01 -2.56
N ASP A 16 25.27 -4.72 -2.80
CA ASP A 16 26.21 -3.85 -2.12
C ASP A 16 25.47 -3.21 -0.92
N ASP A 17 25.81 -3.61 0.29
CA ASP A 17 25.15 -3.23 1.54
C ASP A 17 25.17 -1.73 1.85
N GLU A 18 26.07 -0.99 1.24
CA GLU A 18 26.21 0.46 1.46
C GLU A 18 25.19 1.30 0.67
N ASN A 19 24.48 0.71 -0.29
CA ASN A 19 23.60 1.46 -1.18
C ASN A 19 22.13 1.49 -0.70
N ASN A 20 21.64 2.69 -0.39
CA ASN A 20 20.20 2.91 -0.25
C ASN A 20 19.57 3.22 -1.62
N VAL A 21 18.37 2.68 -1.87
CA VAL A 21 17.75 2.79 -3.19
C VAL A 21 16.32 3.32 -3.08
N PHE A 22 16.00 4.33 -3.89
CA PHE A 22 14.62 4.75 -4.12
C PHE A 22 14.18 4.28 -5.51
N VAL A 23 13.25 3.35 -5.54
CA VAL A 23 12.64 2.80 -6.75
C VAL A 23 11.35 3.54 -7.03
N THR A 24 11.33 4.31 -8.09
CA THR A 24 10.14 5.01 -8.54
C THR A 24 9.66 4.48 -9.89
N GLY A 25 8.54 4.98 -10.37
CA GLY A 25 7.99 4.61 -11.67
C GLY A 25 6.48 4.79 -11.72
N LYS A 26 5.96 4.88 -12.92
CA LYS A 26 4.53 5.11 -13.19
C LYS A 26 3.65 3.99 -12.64
N ALA A 27 2.35 4.26 -12.51
CA ALA A 27 1.38 3.21 -12.21
C ALA A 27 1.47 2.09 -13.27
N GLY A 28 1.53 0.83 -12.80
CA GLY A 28 1.65 -0.31 -13.70
C GLY A 28 3.07 -0.62 -14.20
N SER A 29 4.12 0.05 -13.69
CA SER A 29 5.52 -0.26 -14.03
C SER A 29 6.08 -1.53 -13.35
N GLY A 30 5.26 -2.25 -12.59
CA GLY A 30 5.65 -3.51 -11.99
C GLY A 30 6.36 -3.40 -10.63
N LYS A 31 6.34 -2.23 -9.95
CA LYS A 31 6.98 -2.01 -8.64
C LYS A 31 6.64 -3.12 -7.62
N THR A 32 5.37 -3.39 -7.38
CA THR A 32 4.94 -4.41 -6.40
C THR A 32 5.35 -5.83 -6.79
N THR A 33 5.36 -6.13 -8.09
CA THR A 33 5.81 -7.44 -8.59
C THR A 33 7.32 -7.60 -8.39
N PHE A 34 8.06 -6.52 -8.68
CA PHE A 34 9.50 -6.50 -8.49
C PHE A 34 9.88 -6.54 -7.00
N LEU A 35 9.15 -5.84 -6.12
CA LEU A 35 9.34 -5.90 -4.67
C LEU A 35 9.25 -7.35 -4.16
N LYS A 36 8.23 -8.11 -4.59
CA LYS A 36 8.10 -9.54 -4.22
C LYS A 36 9.27 -10.38 -4.72
N TYR A 37 9.71 -10.12 -5.95
CA TYR A 37 10.88 -10.79 -6.51
C TYR A 37 12.17 -10.46 -5.73
N LEU A 38 12.34 -9.20 -5.34
CA LEU A 38 13.48 -8.73 -4.57
C LEU A 38 13.56 -9.44 -3.20
N ILE A 39 12.44 -9.52 -2.47
CA ILE A 39 12.39 -10.24 -1.20
C ILE A 39 12.84 -11.69 -1.38
N GLU A 40 12.35 -12.36 -2.42
CA GLU A 40 12.65 -13.77 -2.69
C GLU A 40 14.11 -14.02 -3.10
N LYS A 41 14.74 -13.04 -3.78
CA LYS A 41 16.04 -13.22 -4.45
C LYS A 41 17.18 -12.41 -3.84
N SER A 42 16.94 -11.51 -2.89
CA SER A 42 18.00 -10.72 -2.24
C SER A 42 18.96 -11.56 -1.40
N GLY A 43 18.46 -12.66 -0.84
CA GLY A 43 19.22 -13.48 0.12
C GLY A 43 19.42 -12.81 1.48
N LYS A 44 18.73 -11.69 1.75
CA LYS A 44 18.83 -10.90 2.99
C LYS A 44 17.61 -11.10 3.89
N ASN A 45 17.80 -10.90 5.18
CA ASN A 45 16.71 -10.79 6.15
C ASN A 45 15.93 -9.49 5.91
N CYS A 46 14.87 -9.58 5.12
CA CYS A 46 14.06 -8.44 4.72
C CYS A 46 12.88 -8.20 5.65
N ILE A 47 12.65 -6.95 6.03
CA ILE A 47 11.38 -6.52 6.64
C ILE A 47 10.69 -5.54 5.69
N VAL A 48 9.41 -5.81 5.37
CA VAL A 48 8.58 -4.93 4.55
C VAL A 48 7.63 -4.15 5.44
N ALA A 49 7.69 -2.83 5.35
CA ALA A 49 6.89 -1.94 6.21
C ALA A 49 6.30 -0.78 5.40
N PRO A 50 5.10 -0.91 4.85
CA PRO A 50 4.38 0.20 4.23
C PRO A 50 3.68 1.10 5.26
N PRO A 51 3.23 2.31 4.87
CA PRO A 51 2.55 3.25 5.76
C PRO A 51 1.12 2.84 6.15
N THR A 52 0.44 2.03 5.35
CA THR A 52 -0.99 1.70 5.54
C THR A 52 -1.22 0.22 5.81
N GLY A 53 -2.29 -0.08 6.59
CA GLY A 53 -2.66 -1.47 6.90
C GLY A 53 -2.98 -2.31 5.66
N ILE A 54 -3.70 -1.74 4.69
CA ILE A 54 -4.05 -2.44 3.44
C ILE A 54 -2.79 -2.76 2.63
N ALA A 55 -1.86 -1.82 2.52
CA ALA A 55 -0.59 -2.06 1.84
C ALA A 55 0.24 -3.12 2.59
N ALA A 56 0.21 -3.12 3.94
CA ALA A 56 0.90 -4.13 4.74
C ALA A 56 0.35 -5.54 4.50
N ILE A 57 -0.97 -5.70 4.46
CA ILE A 57 -1.62 -6.98 4.12
C ILE A 57 -1.21 -7.44 2.71
N ASN A 58 -1.26 -6.55 1.73
CA ASN A 58 -0.93 -6.88 0.33
C ASN A 58 0.54 -7.23 0.10
N ALA A 59 1.44 -6.52 0.79
CA ALA A 59 2.88 -6.80 0.74
C ALA A 59 3.27 -7.98 1.65
N GLY A 60 2.34 -8.39 2.51
CA GLY A 60 2.60 -9.41 3.52
C GLY A 60 3.57 -8.92 4.58
N GLY A 61 3.55 -7.64 4.93
CA GLY A 61 4.38 -7.00 5.95
C GLY A 61 3.58 -6.49 7.14
N VAL A 62 4.19 -5.59 7.90
CA VAL A 62 3.57 -4.84 8.99
C VAL A 62 3.67 -3.35 8.71
N THR A 63 2.78 -2.52 9.28
CA THR A 63 2.89 -1.07 9.04
C THR A 63 4.12 -0.47 9.72
N LEU A 64 4.67 0.63 9.17
CA LEU A 64 5.76 1.39 9.79
C LEU A 64 5.45 1.75 11.24
N HIS A 65 4.23 2.22 11.52
CA HIS A 65 3.81 2.57 12.88
C HIS A 65 3.87 1.38 13.84
N SER A 66 3.42 0.20 13.41
CA SER A 66 3.47 -1.02 14.22
C SER A 66 4.90 -1.55 14.38
N LEU A 67 5.68 -1.56 13.29
CA LEU A 67 7.05 -2.07 13.32
C LEU A 67 7.92 -1.27 14.28
N PHE A 68 7.86 0.04 14.20
CA PHE A 68 8.73 0.93 14.97
C PHE A 68 8.05 1.53 16.22
N GLY A 69 6.80 1.15 16.53
CA GLY A 69 6.08 1.72 17.67
C GLY A 69 5.96 3.25 17.56
N ILE A 70 5.61 3.76 16.37
CA ILE A 70 5.49 5.19 16.10
C ILE A 70 4.09 5.64 16.53
N PRO A 71 3.96 6.67 17.39
CA PRO A 71 2.67 7.21 17.76
C PRO A 71 2.01 7.93 16.56
N PHE A 72 0.69 8.10 16.64
CA PHE A 72 -0.02 8.96 15.69
C PHE A 72 0.18 10.44 16.04
N GLY A 73 0.20 11.29 15.03
CA GLY A 73 0.39 12.72 15.15
C GLY A 73 1.74 13.19 14.62
N PRO A 74 2.03 14.51 14.69
CA PRO A 74 3.31 15.07 14.28
C PRO A 74 4.40 14.74 15.30
N ILE A 75 5.60 14.46 14.81
CA ILE A 75 6.77 14.18 15.64
C ILE A 75 7.87 15.15 15.26
N THR A 76 8.31 15.95 16.21
CA THR A 76 9.40 16.91 15.96
C THR A 76 10.76 16.27 16.16
N PRO A 77 11.85 16.83 15.58
CA PRO A 77 13.20 16.33 15.80
C PRO A 77 13.64 16.36 17.28
N TYR A 78 12.99 17.17 18.11
CA TYR A 78 13.32 17.36 19.54
C TYR A 78 12.46 16.50 20.47
N ASP A 79 11.42 15.85 19.96
CA ASP A 79 10.58 14.98 20.78
C ASP A 79 11.41 13.81 21.31
N ARG A 80 11.23 13.52 22.59
CA ARG A 80 11.81 12.33 23.20
C ARG A 80 11.02 11.12 22.72
N LEU A 81 11.66 10.31 21.88
CA LEU A 81 11.06 9.05 21.46
C LEU A 81 11.13 8.06 22.62
N GLU A 82 9.98 7.51 22.98
CA GLU A 82 9.96 6.34 23.85
C GLU A 82 10.44 5.11 23.05
N ASN A 83 11.65 4.66 23.37
CA ASN A 83 12.21 3.44 22.78
C ASN A 83 11.76 2.22 23.60
N LYS A 84 10.44 2.06 23.77
CA LYS A 84 9.84 0.93 24.48
C LYS A 84 9.71 -0.27 23.53
N PHE A 85 10.84 -0.79 23.10
CA PHE A 85 10.86 -2.09 22.45
C PHE A 85 11.04 -3.18 23.51
N SER A 86 10.36 -4.32 23.33
CA SER A 86 10.72 -5.53 24.07
C SER A 86 12.10 -6.01 23.63
N GLU A 87 12.81 -6.72 24.49
CA GLU A 87 14.11 -7.34 24.14
C GLU A 87 14.00 -8.13 22.84
N TYR A 88 12.96 -8.92 22.71
CA TYR A 88 12.64 -9.67 21.50
C TYR A 88 12.51 -8.77 20.24
N LYS A 89 11.90 -7.59 20.36
CA LYS A 89 11.75 -6.66 19.24
C LYS A 89 13.08 -6.03 18.83
N VAL A 90 13.93 -5.72 19.82
CA VAL A 90 15.30 -5.25 19.56
C VAL A 90 16.10 -6.32 18.83
N GLU A 91 16.04 -7.56 19.30
CA GLU A 91 16.73 -8.67 18.65
C GLU A 91 16.25 -8.90 17.21
N LEU A 92 14.94 -8.83 16.96
CA LEU A 92 14.37 -8.89 15.63
C LEU A 92 14.92 -7.80 14.70
N LEU A 93 14.95 -6.54 15.18
CA LEU A 93 15.45 -5.43 14.38
C LEU A 93 16.96 -5.55 14.12
N LEU A 94 17.74 -6.05 15.08
CA LEU A 94 19.17 -6.29 14.91
C LEU A 94 19.51 -7.37 13.87
N LYS A 95 18.55 -8.23 13.54
CA LYS A 95 18.71 -9.23 12.47
C LYS A 95 18.27 -8.72 11.10
N MET A 96 17.66 -7.55 11.04
CA MET A 96 17.21 -6.96 9.77
C MET A 96 18.40 -6.44 8.97
N GLU A 97 18.61 -6.98 7.78
CA GLU A 97 19.64 -6.55 6.84
C GLU A 97 19.11 -5.58 5.80
N LEU A 98 17.79 -5.67 5.49
CA LEU A 98 17.15 -4.83 4.49
C LEU A 98 15.77 -4.38 4.97
N LEU A 99 15.61 -3.07 5.12
CA LEU A 99 14.30 -2.44 5.32
C LEU A 99 13.69 -2.05 3.98
N ILE A 100 12.53 -2.61 3.66
CA ILE A 100 11.78 -2.26 2.45
C ILE A 100 10.56 -1.42 2.85
N ILE A 101 10.47 -0.18 2.35
CA ILE A 101 9.35 0.71 2.57
C ILE A 101 8.56 0.83 1.26
N ASP A 102 7.41 0.17 1.19
CA ASP A 102 6.50 0.33 0.04
C ASP A 102 5.58 1.54 0.24
N GLU A 103 5.09 2.12 -0.86
CA GLU A 103 4.25 3.33 -0.87
C GLU A 103 4.86 4.52 -0.12
N ILE A 104 6.18 4.73 -0.28
CA ILE A 104 6.95 5.80 0.41
C ILE A 104 6.38 7.20 0.13
N SER A 105 5.69 7.42 -0.98
CA SER A 105 5.05 8.69 -1.33
C SER A 105 4.05 9.17 -0.26
N MET A 106 3.48 8.24 0.53
CA MET A 106 2.54 8.54 1.60
C MET A 106 3.21 8.75 2.97
N VAL A 107 4.53 8.63 3.05
CA VAL A 107 5.30 8.77 4.30
C VAL A 107 5.73 10.22 4.50
N ARG A 108 5.42 10.78 5.67
CA ARG A 108 5.86 12.11 6.07
C ARG A 108 7.34 12.12 6.46
N PRO A 109 8.03 13.28 6.35
CA PRO A 109 9.44 13.38 6.71
C PRO A 109 9.72 13.06 8.17
N ASP A 110 8.86 13.48 9.09
CA ASP A 110 8.99 13.22 10.52
C ASP A 110 8.90 11.72 10.86
N ILE A 111 8.10 10.96 10.11
CA ILE A 111 8.02 9.51 10.24
C ILE A 111 9.33 8.85 9.81
N LEU A 112 9.89 9.29 8.67
CA LEU A 112 11.15 8.73 8.18
C LEU A 112 12.32 9.05 9.13
N ASP A 113 12.39 10.28 9.66
CA ASP A 113 13.38 10.65 10.67
C ASP A 113 13.18 9.89 12.01
N THR A 114 11.94 9.59 12.35
CA THR A 114 11.65 8.76 13.53
C THR A 114 12.16 7.33 13.33
N ILE A 115 12.03 6.77 12.15
CA ILE A 115 12.57 5.44 11.81
C ILE A 115 14.10 5.47 11.91
N ASP A 116 14.76 6.48 11.33
CA ASP A 116 16.20 6.68 11.44
C ASP A 116 16.65 6.70 12.91
N ARG A 117 16.03 7.57 13.73
CA ARG A 117 16.38 7.72 15.15
C ARG A 117 16.20 6.43 15.94
N LYS A 118 15.15 5.65 15.65
CA LYS A 118 14.90 4.38 16.32
C LYS A 118 15.88 3.30 15.90
N LEU A 119 16.24 3.22 14.61
CA LEU A 119 17.25 2.28 14.15
C LEU A 119 18.64 2.64 14.68
N ARG A 120 19.01 3.90 14.67
CA ARG A 120 20.26 4.36 15.28
C ARG A 120 20.35 3.99 16.76
N TRP A 121 19.24 4.09 17.50
CA TRP A 121 19.18 3.65 18.89
C TRP A 121 19.33 2.12 19.03
N VAL A 122 18.65 1.34 18.17
CA VAL A 122 18.71 -0.14 18.20
C VAL A 122 20.11 -0.65 17.89
N TYR A 123 20.77 -0.06 16.89
CA TYR A 123 22.10 -0.47 16.42
C TYR A 123 23.25 0.22 17.17
N GLU A 124 22.93 1.10 18.13
CA GLU A 124 23.91 1.93 18.86
C GLU A 124 24.91 2.62 17.90
N SER A 125 24.38 3.12 16.77
CA SER A 125 25.16 3.69 15.66
C SER A 125 24.66 5.08 15.29
N ASP A 126 25.58 5.97 14.91
CA ASP A 126 25.28 7.31 14.39
C ASP A 126 25.09 7.33 12.87
N GLU A 127 25.31 6.20 12.21
CA GLU A 127 25.07 6.05 10.79
C GLU A 127 23.57 6.20 10.46
N PRO A 128 23.23 6.77 9.30
CA PRO A 128 21.84 6.83 8.85
C PRO A 128 21.16 5.44 8.91
N PHE A 129 19.96 5.40 9.47
CA PHE A 129 19.20 4.16 9.71
C PHE A 129 19.96 3.11 10.56
N GLY A 130 20.95 3.54 11.36
CA GLY A 130 21.79 2.63 12.13
C GLY A 130 22.70 1.74 11.28
N GLY A 131 22.93 2.11 10.02
CA GLY A 131 23.68 1.33 9.03
C GLY A 131 22.85 0.27 8.29
N VAL A 132 21.54 0.17 8.55
CA VAL A 132 20.64 -0.74 7.84
C VAL A 132 20.39 -0.24 6.42
N GLN A 133 20.55 -1.11 5.44
CA GLN A 133 20.21 -0.80 4.06
C GLN A 133 18.70 -0.57 3.90
N VAL A 134 18.32 0.52 3.18
CA VAL A 134 16.92 0.89 2.98
C VAL A 134 16.57 0.93 1.49
N VAL A 135 15.50 0.23 1.12
CA VAL A 135 14.93 0.30 -0.22
C VAL A 135 13.51 0.83 -0.13
N MET A 136 13.26 1.94 -0.82
CA MET A 136 11.97 2.62 -0.85
C MET A 136 11.31 2.41 -2.20
N PHE A 137 10.02 2.05 -2.21
CA PHE A 137 9.20 1.96 -3.40
C PHE A 137 8.09 3.01 -3.36
N GLY A 138 7.88 3.75 -4.44
CA GLY A 138 6.78 4.70 -4.49
C GLY A 138 6.68 5.46 -5.81
N ASP A 139 5.66 6.30 -5.88
CA ASP A 139 5.39 7.16 -7.01
C ASP A 139 4.95 8.53 -6.49
N LEU A 140 5.80 9.55 -6.65
CA LEU A 140 5.56 10.91 -6.15
C LEU A 140 4.36 11.62 -6.80
N PHE A 141 3.85 11.09 -7.89
CA PHE A 141 2.65 11.60 -8.56
C PHE A 141 1.36 10.84 -8.14
N GLN A 142 1.47 9.88 -7.23
CA GLN A 142 0.33 9.25 -6.58
C GLN A 142 -0.02 9.98 -5.28
N LEU A 143 -0.74 9.32 -4.37
CA LEU A 143 -1.21 9.96 -3.15
C LEU A 143 -0.06 10.50 -2.29
N PRO A 144 -0.07 11.80 -1.96
CA PRO A 144 0.89 12.39 -1.04
C PRO A 144 0.60 12.00 0.41
N PRO A 145 1.52 12.33 1.34
CA PRO A 145 1.27 12.17 2.76
C PRO A 145 0.02 12.95 3.21
N VAL A 146 -0.83 12.30 3.98
CA VAL A 146 -2.00 12.96 4.58
C VAL A 146 -1.55 13.74 5.80
N THR A 147 -1.69 15.07 5.76
CA THR A 147 -1.33 15.96 6.88
C THR A 147 -2.49 16.90 7.19
N LYS A 148 -2.92 16.94 8.45
CA LYS A 148 -3.93 17.90 8.93
C LYS A 148 -3.31 19.30 9.01
N LYS A 149 -4.15 20.35 8.99
CA LYS A 149 -3.68 21.73 9.07
C LYS A 149 -2.78 21.99 10.28
N GLN A 150 -3.19 21.55 11.46
CA GLN A 150 -2.40 21.69 12.70
C GLN A 150 -1.06 20.94 12.65
N GLU A 151 -1.03 19.75 12.02
CA GLU A 151 0.21 19.00 11.85
C GLU A 151 1.19 19.74 10.92
N ARG A 152 0.65 20.36 9.85
CA ARG A 152 1.47 21.18 8.93
C ARG A 152 2.07 22.39 9.63
N GLU A 153 1.29 23.08 10.45
CA GLU A 153 1.76 24.24 11.22
C GLU A 153 2.95 23.86 12.12
N ILE A 154 2.88 22.72 12.80
CA ILE A 154 3.97 22.23 13.65
C ILE A 154 5.18 21.78 12.84
N LEU A 155 4.97 20.99 11.79
CA LEU A 155 6.07 20.38 11.03
C LEU A 155 6.79 21.38 10.11
N SER A 156 6.12 22.47 9.69
CA SER A 156 6.74 23.50 8.83
C SER A 156 7.88 24.27 9.50
N ASP A 157 7.98 24.23 10.83
CA ASP A 157 9.11 24.82 11.55
C ASP A 157 10.40 23.98 11.41
N PHE A 158 10.28 22.72 10.98
CA PHE A 158 11.39 21.77 10.94
C PHE A 158 11.69 21.22 9.55
N TYR A 159 10.69 21.21 8.66
CA TYR A 159 10.78 20.59 7.34
C TYR A 159 10.34 21.53 6.23
N ASP A 160 11.11 21.61 5.14
CA ASP A 160 10.81 22.44 3.96
C ASP A 160 9.58 21.94 3.17
N GLY A 161 9.03 20.76 3.54
CA GLY A 161 7.86 20.16 2.91
C GLY A 161 7.46 18.86 3.62
N PHE A 162 6.41 18.19 3.12
CA PHE A 162 5.80 17.06 3.82
C PHE A 162 6.04 15.69 3.19
N PHE A 163 6.84 15.64 2.12
CA PHE A 163 7.25 14.38 1.51
C PHE A 163 8.46 13.78 2.22
N PHE A 164 8.63 12.48 2.14
CA PHE A 164 9.72 11.73 2.76
C PHE A 164 11.11 12.28 2.43
N PHE A 165 11.32 12.80 1.22
CA PHE A 165 12.61 13.37 0.81
C PHE A 165 12.94 14.72 1.48
N ASN A 166 11.99 15.31 2.22
CA ASN A 166 12.26 16.46 3.09
C ASN A 166 12.79 16.05 4.47
N ALA A 167 12.84 14.75 4.78
CA ALA A 167 13.40 14.24 6.01
C ALA A 167 14.89 14.61 6.17
N LEU A 168 15.30 14.86 7.39
CA LEU A 168 16.68 15.23 7.71
C LEU A 168 17.64 14.09 7.38
N VAL A 169 17.23 12.83 7.64
CA VAL A 169 18.01 11.65 7.29
C VAL A 169 18.21 11.52 5.78
N PHE A 170 17.21 11.87 4.98
CA PHE A 170 17.32 11.79 3.53
C PHE A 170 18.38 12.75 2.98
N LYS A 171 18.57 13.91 3.65
CA LYS A 171 19.63 14.87 3.32
C LYS A 171 21.01 14.40 3.78
N ARG A 172 21.11 13.52 4.78
CA ARG A 172 22.35 13.00 5.35
C ARG A 172 22.87 11.76 4.64
N THR A 173 22.00 10.98 4.03
CA THR A 173 22.35 9.75 3.33
C THR A 173 22.08 9.88 1.83
N GLY A 174 22.91 9.23 1.03
CA GLY A 174 22.68 9.13 -0.40
C GLY A 174 21.65 8.04 -0.74
N PHE A 175 20.80 8.33 -1.72
CA PHE A 175 19.91 7.34 -2.32
C PHE A 175 20.18 7.24 -3.82
N HIS A 176 20.36 6.02 -4.31
CA HIS A 176 20.32 5.75 -5.73
C HIS A 176 18.86 5.76 -6.21
N ILE A 177 18.53 6.71 -7.07
CA ILE A 177 17.18 6.81 -7.62
C ILE A 177 17.13 6.03 -8.93
N VAL A 178 16.22 5.05 -9.00
CA VAL A 178 16.00 4.25 -10.21
C VAL A 178 14.53 4.28 -10.59
N GLU A 179 14.24 4.76 -11.79
CA GLU A 179 12.88 4.80 -12.33
C GLU A 179 12.61 3.57 -13.21
N LEU A 180 11.55 2.82 -12.88
CA LEU A 180 11.02 1.77 -13.73
C LEU A 180 10.18 2.38 -14.84
N THR A 181 10.69 2.36 -16.05
CA THR A 181 10.08 3.07 -17.19
C THR A 181 9.03 2.25 -17.93
N LYS A 182 9.18 0.93 -17.97
CA LYS A 182 8.29 0.02 -18.70
C LYS A 182 6.94 -0.15 -17.99
N ILE A 183 5.84 0.09 -18.73
CA ILE A 183 4.47 -0.11 -18.25
C ILE A 183 3.98 -1.49 -18.67
N PHE A 184 3.40 -2.25 -17.72
CA PHE A 184 2.89 -3.61 -17.94
C PHE A 184 1.37 -3.72 -17.79
N ARG A 185 0.71 -2.75 -17.17
CA ARG A 185 -0.72 -2.83 -16.82
C ARG A 185 -1.64 -2.40 -17.94
N GLN A 186 -1.34 -1.30 -18.62
CA GLN A 186 -2.13 -0.78 -19.73
C GLN A 186 -1.46 -1.14 -21.05
N THR A 187 -2.29 -1.42 -22.07
CA THR A 187 -1.82 -1.80 -23.41
C THR A 187 -2.25 -0.82 -24.51
N GLU A 188 -3.18 0.11 -24.22
CA GLU A 188 -3.64 1.12 -25.17
C GLU A 188 -2.72 2.34 -25.18
N PRO A 189 -1.93 2.58 -26.25
CA PRO A 189 -0.93 3.63 -26.27
C PRO A 189 -1.51 5.04 -26.09
N GLU A 190 -2.68 5.31 -26.69
CA GLU A 190 -3.35 6.61 -26.61
C GLU A 190 -3.74 6.94 -25.17
N PHE A 191 -4.36 6.00 -24.47
CA PHE A 191 -4.73 6.17 -23.06
C PHE A 191 -3.49 6.33 -22.16
N ILE A 192 -2.42 5.57 -22.42
CA ILE A 192 -1.14 5.72 -21.72
C ILE A 192 -0.57 7.13 -21.91
N ASN A 193 -0.66 7.70 -23.12
CA ASN A 193 -0.17 9.04 -23.42
C ASN A 193 -0.98 10.09 -22.63
N VAL A 194 -2.30 10.03 -22.64
CA VAL A 194 -3.16 10.93 -21.87
C VAL A 194 -2.80 10.89 -20.39
N LEU A 195 -2.67 9.70 -19.80
CA LEU A 195 -2.27 9.55 -18.38
C LEU A 195 -0.88 10.12 -18.10
N ASN A 196 0.08 9.94 -19.00
CA ASN A 196 1.41 10.50 -18.89
C ASN A 196 1.41 12.03 -18.97
N ASN A 197 0.61 12.60 -19.88
CA ASN A 197 0.51 14.04 -20.04
C ASN A 197 -0.19 14.70 -18.85
N ILE A 198 -1.22 14.05 -18.28
CA ILE A 198 -1.82 14.48 -17.00
C ILE A 198 -0.74 14.49 -15.90
N ARG A 199 0.01 13.40 -15.77
CA ARG A 199 1.08 13.25 -14.77
C ARG A 199 2.14 14.35 -14.89
N ASN A 200 2.50 14.73 -16.11
CA ASN A 200 3.58 15.68 -16.37
C ASN A 200 3.09 17.14 -16.51
N TYR A 201 1.81 17.42 -16.28
CA TYR A 201 1.19 18.73 -16.51
C TYR A 201 1.36 19.23 -17.96
N GLN A 202 1.32 18.30 -18.93
CA GLN A 202 1.51 18.56 -20.37
C GLN A 202 0.25 18.19 -21.17
N VAL A 203 -0.92 18.27 -20.53
CA VAL A 203 -2.19 17.91 -21.18
C VAL A 203 -2.48 18.89 -22.31
N THR A 204 -2.79 18.34 -23.48
CA THR A 204 -3.14 19.12 -24.66
C THR A 204 -4.63 19.49 -24.65
N SER A 205 -5.04 20.45 -25.52
CA SER A 205 -6.45 20.81 -25.70
C SER A 205 -7.28 19.60 -26.14
N ASP A 206 -6.77 18.83 -27.11
CA ASP A 206 -7.46 17.66 -27.65
C ASP A 206 -7.68 16.59 -26.58
N GLU A 207 -6.71 16.38 -25.69
CA GLU A 207 -6.84 15.46 -24.55
C GLU A 207 -7.84 15.97 -23.50
N LEU A 208 -7.92 17.29 -23.27
CA LEU A 208 -8.95 17.90 -22.41
C LEU A 208 -10.34 17.74 -23.02
N ASP A 209 -10.47 17.90 -24.33
CA ASP A 209 -11.73 17.70 -25.04
C ASP A 209 -12.17 16.23 -24.94
N LEU A 210 -11.24 15.28 -25.15
CA LEU A 210 -11.48 13.84 -24.95
C LEU A 210 -11.96 13.54 -23.52
N LEU A 211 -11.29 14.08 -22.52
CA LEU A 211 -11.69 13.89 -21.11
C LEU A 211 -13.06 14.51 -20.81
N SER A 212 -13.37 15.66 -21.41
CA SER A 212 -14.68 16.31 -21.28
C SER A 212 -15.80 15.50 -21.94
N GLU A 213 -15.56 14.95 -23.11
CA GLU A 213 -16.49 14.01 -23.77
C GLU A 213 -16.75 12.78 -22.91
N LEU A 214 -15.70 12.21 -22.32
CA LEU A 214 -15.82 11.05 -21.43
C LEU A 214 -16.60 11.39 -20.16
N LYS A 215 -16.41 12.59 -19.58
CA LYS A 215 -17.14 13.07 -18.41
C LYS A 215 -18.63 13.21 -18.68
N ASP A 216 -18.98 13.75 -19.86
CA ASP A 216 -20.37 14.03 -20.23
C ASP A 216 -21.07 12.82 -20.87
N ARG A 217 -20.33 11.73 -21.05
CA ARG A 217 -20.85 10.48 -21.63
C ARG A 217 -21.90 9.88 -20.69
N LYS A 218 -23.14 9.88 -21.17
CA LYS A 218 -24.24 9.23 -20.46
C LYS A 218 -24.03 7.71 -20.49
N ILE A 219 -23.79 7.15 -19.33
CA ILE A 219 -23.78 5.70 -19.14
C ILE A 219 -25.24 5.25 -19.20
N SER A 220 -25.56 4.33 -20.10
CA SER A 220 -26.90 3.73 -20.17
C SER A 220 -27.18 3.01 -18.84
N SER A 221 -28.42 3.13 -18.35
CA SER A 221 -28.86 2.43 -17.13
C SER A 221 -28.69 0.90 -17.20
N SER A 222 -28.62 0.33 -18.42
CA SER A 222 -28.28 -1.08 -18.63
C SER A 222 -26.86 -1.44 -18.21
N TYR A 223 -25.95 -0.49 -18.17
CA TYR A 223 -24.55 -0.66 -17.76
C TYR A 223 -24.26 -0.19 -16.32
N ASP A 224 -25.28 0.26 -15.60
CA ASP A 224 -25.11 0.85 -14.26
C ASP A 224 -24.41 -0.11 -13.26
N ASN A 225 -24.50 -1.41 -13.50
CA ASN A 225 -23.83 -2.46 -12.74
C ASN A 225 -22.44 -2.84 -13.27
N GLU A 226 -21.96 -2.27 -14.38
CA GLU A 226 -20.66 -2.58 -14.95
C GLU A 226 -19.56 -1.62 -14.51
N TYR A 227 -19.93 -0.49 -13.90
CA TYR A 227 -19.02 0.56 -13.47
C TYR A 227 -18.86 0.59 -11.96
N ILE A 228 -17.70 1.07 -11.51
CA ILE A 228 -17.45 1.41 -10.12
C ILE A 228 -17.29 2.93 -10.00
N HIS A 229 -17.68 3.46 -8.84
CA HIS A 229 -17.47 4.86 -8.49
C HIS A 229 -16.18 4.98 -7.70
N ILE A 230 -15.23 5.81 -8.17
CA ILE A 230 -14.02 6.16 -7.43
C ILE A 230 -14.24 7.52 -6.81
N CYS A 231 -14.23 7.58 -5.48
CA CYS A 231 -14.51 8.79 -4.70
C CYS A 231 -13.29 9.21 -3.90
N THR A 232 -13.19 10.51 -3.64
CA THR A 232 -12.14 11.09 -2.81
C THR A 232 -12.44 11.02 -1.31
N HIS A 233 -13.73 10.82 -0.93
CA HIS A 233 -14.19 10.79 0.45
C HIS A 233 -15.02 9.54 0.75
N LYS A 234 -14.81 8.94 1.93
CA LYS A 234 -15.57 7.75 2.38
C LYS A 234 -17.08 8.00 2.45
N ALA A 235 -17.50 9.18 2.91
CA ALA A 235 -18.91 9.53 2.99
C ALA A 235 -19.65 9.46 1.64
N ASP A 236 -18.96 9.81 0.53
CA ASP A 236 -19.52 9.66 -0.80
C ASP A 236 -19.65 8.18 -1.21
N VAL A 237 -18.65 7.38 -0.85
CA VAL A 237 -18.70 5.92 -1.07
C VAL A 237 -19.88 5.30 -0.33
N GLU A 238 -20.02 5.61 0.95
CA GLU A 238 -21.11 5.09 1.81
C GLU A 238 -22.48 5.50 1.26
N ARG A 239 -22.64 6.77 0.89
CA ARG A 239 -23.88 7.30 0.28
C ARG A 239 -24.22 6.59 -1.03
N ILE A 240 -23.26 6.49 -1.96
CA ILE A 240 -23.46 5.84 -3.27
C ILE A 240 -23.78 4.36 -3.09
N ASN A 241 -23.06 3.66 -2.21
CA ASN A 241 -23.30 2.26 -1.94
C ASN A 241 -24.69 2.04 -1.33
N ALA A 242 -25.10 2.89 -0.37
CA ALA A 242 -26.44 2.81 0.23
C ALA A 242 -27.56 3.06 -0.81
N ASP A 243 -27.41 4.10 -1.64
CA ASP A 243 -28.36 4.42 -2.71
C ASP A 243 -28.50 3.27 -3.71
N LYS A 244 -27.38 2.66 -4.13
CA LYS A 244 -27.36 1.54 -5.09
C LYS A 244 -27.84 0.23 -4.45
N LEU A 245 -27.63 0.03 -3.17
CA LEU A 245 -28.09 -1.15 -2.47
C LEU A 245 -29.63 -1.15 -2.37
N GLY A 246 -30.26 0.03 -2.12
CA GLY A 246 -31.70 0.16 -1.92
C GLY A 246 -32.16 -0.53 -0.65
N GLU A 247 -33.48 -0.76 -0.54
CA GLU A 247 -34.11 -1.35 0.66
C GLU A 247 -34.55 -2.81 0.51
N GLN A 248 -34.39 -3.41 -0.68
CA GLN A 248 -34.91 -4.74 -0.98
C GLN A 248 -33.96 -5.86 -0.56
N GLU A 249 -34.45 -6.83 0.18
CA GLU A 249 -33.79 -8.12 0.51
C GLU A 249 -32.31 -8.03 0.85
N ILE A 250 -31.98 -7.11 1.78
CA ILE A 250 -30.61 -6.94 2.25
C ILE A 250 -30.26 -8.08 3.21
N ARG A 251 -29.11 -8.72 2.97
CA ARG A 251 -28.49 -9.64 3.91
C ARG A 251 -27.26 -9.01 4.53
N ASN A 252 -27.12 -9.15 5.85
CA ASN A 252 -25.98 -8.64 6.62
C ASN A 252 -25.00 -9.77 6.89
N TYR A 253 -23.70 -9.45 6.72
CA TYR A 253 -22.61 -10.33 7.07
C TYR A 253 -21.67 -9.57 8.02
N ASP A 254 -21.66 -10.01 9.27
CA ASP A 254 -20.82 -9.40 10.29
C ASP A 254 -19.45 -10.06 10.29
N ILE A 255 -18.42 -9.24 10.50
CA ILE A 255 -17.06 -9.76 10.73
C ILE A 255 -16.96 -10.28 12.18
N VAL A 256 -16.05 -11.22 12.37
CA VAL A 256 -15.68 -11.72 13.69
C VAL A 256 -14.22 -11.37 13.89
N ILE A 257 -13.96 -10.45 14.84
CA ILE A 257 -12.59 -10.10 15.23
C ILE A 257 -12.16 -11.08 16.31
N LYS A 258 -11.02 -11.72 16.09
CA LYS A 258 -10.36 -12.60 17.06
C LYS A 258 -9.02 -12.01 17.44
N ASP A 259 -8.62 -12.22 18.68
CA ASP A 259 -7.32 -11.82 19.20
C ASP A 259 -6.98 -10.33 18.99
N LYS A 260 -5.78 -10.04 18.52
CA LYS A 260 -5.22 -8.67 18.42
C LYS A 260 -5.25 -8.10 17.00
N PHE A 261 -6.35 -8.28 16.26
CA PHE A 261 -6.45 -7.68 14.94
C PHE A 261 -6.79 -6.18 15.05
N PRO A 262 -5.95 -5.26 14.53
CA PRO A 262 -6.21 -3.83 14.63
C PRO A 262 -7.38 -3.40 13.76
N GLU A 263 -8.35 -2.65 14.31
CA GLU A 263 -9.50 -2.13 13.54
C GLU A 263 -9.07 -1.29 12.33
N SER A 264 -7.99 -0.52 12.46
CA SER A 264 -7.43 0.29 11.35
C SER A 264 -6.93 -0.53 10.16
N SER A 265 -6.74 -1.83 10.35
CA SER A 265 -6.26 -2.77 9.30
C SER A 265 -7.38 -3.60 8.69
N ILE A 266 -8.63 -3.41 9.13
CA ILE A 266 -9.78 -4.12 8.56
C ILE A 266 -10.05 -3.60 7.13
N PRO A 267 -9.99 -4.47 6.12
CA PRO A 267 -10.08 -4.05 4.73
C PRO A 267 -11.49 -3.91 4.19
N CYS A 268 -12.52 -4.27 4.97
CA CYS A 268 -13.92 -4.24 4.57
C CYS A 268 -14.80 -3.61 5.67
N ASP A 269 -16.09 -3.42 5.37
CA ASP A 269 -17.04 -2.93 6.35
C ASP A 269 -17.25 -3.96 7.48
N LEU A 270 -17.36 -3.48 8.72
CA LEU A 270 -17.66 -4.33 9.89
C LEU A 270 -19.01 -5.07 9.73
N HIS A 271 -19.96 -4.43 9.08
CA HIS A 271 -21.29 -4.91 8.78
C HIS A 271 -21.53 -4.86 7.27
N LEU A 272 -21.04 -5.87 6.56
CA LEU A 272 -21.17 -5.93 5.10
C LEU A 272 -22.62 -6.21 4.72
N LYS A 273 -23.26 -5.27 4.03
CA LYS A 273 -24.63 -5.35 3.54
C LYS A 273 -24.64 -5.69 2.05
N LEU A 274 -25.30 -6.78 1.69
CA LEU A 274 -25.39 -7.23 0.31
C LEU A 274 -26.82 -7.60 -0.07
N ARG A 275 -27.11 -7.50 -1.37
CA ARG A 275 -28.30 -8.07 -2.00
C ARG A 275 -27.93 -8.80 -3.29
N VAL A 276 -28.80 -9.64 -3.80
CA VAL A 276 -28.66 -10.21 -5.16
C VAL A 276 -28.69 -9.06 -6.17
N GLY A 277 -27.80 -9.10 -7.14
CA GLY A 277 -27.59 -8.03 -8.12
C GLY A 277 -26.62 -6.92 -7.67
N ALA A 278 -26.13 -6.93 -6.44
CA ALA A 278 -25.14 -5.94 -5.98
C ALA A 278 -23.82 -6.13 -6.73
N ARG A 279 -23.20 -4.99 -7.11
CA ARG A 279 -21.85 -4.94 -7.65
C ARG A 279 -20.85 -5.07 -6.50
N VAL A 280 -19.90 -5.98 -6.63
CA VAL A 280 -18.89 -6.23 -5.59
C VAL A 280 -17.49 -6.34 -6.18
N MET A 281 -16.50 -6.11 -5.32
CA MET A 281 -15.08 -6.27 -5.64
C MET A 281 -14.44 -7.25 -4.65
N SER A 282 -13.65 -8.19 -5.16
CA SER A 282 -12.82 -9.06 -4.32
C SER A 282 -11.71 -8.26 -3.65
N LEU A 283 -11.53 -8.46 -2.35
CA LEU A 283 -10.47 -7.81 -1.55
C LEU A 283 -9.27 -8.73 -1.28
N VAL A 284 -9.30 -9.95 -1.79
CA VAL A 284 -8.26 -10.96 -1.56
C VAL A 284 -7.88 -11.69 -2.84
N ASN A 285 -6.73 -12.35 -2.80
CA ASN A 285 -6.24 -13.21 -3.86
C ASN A 285 -6.46 -14.67 -3.49
N ASP A 286 -7.01 -15.45 -4.39
CA ASP A 286 -7.05 -16.92 -4.31
C ASP A 286 -6.77 -17.49 -5.71
N SER A 287 -5.52 -17.84 -5.95
CA SER A 287 -5.08 -18.36 -7.24
C SER A 287 -5.67 -19.75 -7.54
N LEU A 288 -6.00 -20.54 -6.52
CA LEU A 288 -6.61 -21.86 -6.69
C LEU A 288 -8.07 -21.73 -7.14
N LYS A 289 -8.81 -20.80 -6.56
CA LYS A 289 -10.19 -20.47 -6.98
C LYS A 289 -10.22 -19.53 -8.19
N GLY A 290 -9.08 -18.95 -8.58
CA GLY A 290 -8.89 -18.15 -9.80
C GLY A 290 -9.46 -16.74 -9.71
N TYR A 291 -9.38 -16.10 -8.55
CA TYR A 291 -9.71 -14.68 -8.39
C TYR A 291 -8.59 -13.90 -7.68
N TYR A 292 -8.58 -12.62 -7.91
CA TYR A 292 -7.55 -11.71 -7.41
C TYR A 292 -8.19 -10.45 -6.83
N ASN A 293 -7.50 -9.80 -5.92
CA ASN A 293 -7.89 -8.51 -5.37
C ASN A 293 -8.16 -7.50 -6.50
N GLY A 294 -9.27 -6.77 -6.40
CA GLY A 294 -9.71 -5.82 -7.42
C GLY A 294 -10.60 -6.42 -8.52
N MET A 295 -10.78 -7.74 -8.59
CA MET A 295 -11.72 -8.32 -9.54
C MET A 295 -13.16 -7.99 -9.18
N LEU A 296 -13.93 -7.59 -10.18
CA LEU A 296 -15.32 -7.16 -10.07
C LEU A 296 -16.29 -8.27 -10.47
N GLY A 297 -17.49 -8.23 -9.88
CA GLY A 297 -18.56 -9.15 -10.22
C GLY A 297 -19.90 -8.71 -9.67
N ILE A 298 -20.93 -9.49 -9.95
CA ILE A 298 -22.32 -9.27 -9.50
C ILE A 298 -22.74 -10.44 -8.64
N VAL A 299 -23.31 -10.13 -7.47
CA VAL A 299 -23.87 -11.13 -6.54
C VAL A 299 -25.05 -11.83 -7.21
N THR A 300 -25.02 -13.17 -7.28
CA THR A 300 -26.08 -13.97 -7.88
C THR A 300 -26.85 -14.79 -6.85
N ALA A 301 -26.24 -15.12 -5.71
CA ALA A 301 -26.93 -15.79 -4.59
C ALA A 301 -26.24 -15.44 -3.26
N LEU A 302 -27.04 -15.43 -2.19
CA LEU A 302 -26.61 -15.13 -0.82
C LEU A 302 -27.08 -16.25 0.11
N GLU A 303 -26.13 -16.93 0.74
CA GLU A 303 -26.33 -17.95 1.78
C GLU A 303 -25.64 -17.50 3.06
N ASP A 304 -25.84 -18.18 4.20
CA ASP A 304 -25.31 -17.75 5.52
C ASP A 304 -23.78 -17.65 5.54
N ASN A 305 -23.08 -18.53 4.86
CA ASN A 305 -21.62 -18.58 4.84
C ASN A 305 -21.01 -18.54 3.43
N VAL A 306 -21.86 -18.40 2.39
CA VAL A 306 -21.40 -18.42 1.01
C VAL A 306 -22.06 -17.31 0.22
N ILE A 307 -21.27 -16.53 -0.49
CA ILE A 307 -21.72 -15.51 -1.42
C ILE A 307 -21.33 -15.98 -2.83
N THR A 308 -22.32 -16.20 -3.68
CA THR A 308 -22.06 -16.57 -5.08
C THR A 308 -22.01 -15.32 -5.95
N VAL A 309 -20.91 -15.14 -6.65
CA VAL A 309 -20.65 -13.96 -7.50
C VAL A 309 -20.33 -14.41 -8.92
N ARG A 310 -21.02 -13.83 -9.89
CA ARG A 310 -20.64 -13.92 -11.30
C ARG A 310 -19.64 -12.81 -11.58
N MET A 311 -18.39 -13.19 -11.81
CA MET A 311 -17.29 -12.26 -12.11
C MET A 311 -17.41 -11.72 -13.55
N ASP A 312 -16.80 -10.57 -13.82
CA ASP A 312 -16.84 -9.91 -15.15
C ASP A 312 -16.19 -10.74 -16.26
N ASN A 313 -15.26 -11.63 -15.89
CA ASN A 313 -14.68 -12.59 -16.82
C ASN A 313 -15.60 -13.79 -17.16
N GLY A 314 -16.86 -13.75 -16.71
CA GLY A 314 -17.89 -14.79 -16.94
C GLY A 314 -17.84 -15.99 -15.97
N ARG A 315 -16.82 -16.09 -15.11
CA ARG A 315 -16.72 -17.18 -14.13
C ARG A 315 -17.65 -16.94 -12.94
N THR A 316 -18.25 -17.99 -12.44
CA THR A 316 -19.02 -17.94 -11.18
C THR A 316 -18.14 -18.49 -10.05
N ILE A 317 -17.99 -17.70 -8.98
CA ILE A 317 -17.15 -18.01 -7.84
C ILE A 317 -18.02 -18.00 -6.58
N LYS A 318 -17.81 -18.99 -5.72
CA LYS A 318 -18.39 -19.05 -4.38
C LYS A 318 -17.36 -18.54 -3.39
N PHE A 319 -17.67 -17.40 -2.80
CA PHE A 319 -16.87 -16.80 -1.73
C PHE A 319 -17.37 -17.33 -0.39
N GLU A 320 -16.51 -17.96 0.35
CA GLU A 320 -16.70 -18.39 1.72
C GLU A 320 -16.13 -17.33 2.67
N ARG A 321 -16.33 -17.50 3.98
CA ARG A 321 -15.68 -16.64 4.97
C ARG A 321 -14.19 -16.71 4.80
N TYR A 322 -13.57 -15.53 4.68
CA TYR A 322 -12.12 -15.37 4.59
C TYR A 322 -11.58 -14.84 5.92
N THR A 323 -10.45 -15.33 6.35
CA THR A 323 -9.77 -14.86 7.56
C THR A 323 -8.56 -14.03 7.13
N TRP A 324 -8.57 -12.75 7.53
CA TRP A 324 -7.37 -11.93 7.44
C TRP A 324 -6.56 -12.13 8.72
N SER A 325 -5.30 -12.45 8.55
CA SER A 325 -4.41 -12.63 9.69
C SER A 325 -3.59 -11.38 9.92
N ASN A 326 -3.50 -10.97 11.18
CA ASN A 326 -2.52 -10.00 11.59
C ASN A 326 -1.17 -10.73 11.74
N THR A 327 -0.15 -10.22 11.08
CA THR A 327 1.17 -10.85 11.06
C THR A 327 2.19 -9.99 11.78
N GLN A 328 3.15 -10.65 12.42
CA GLN A 328 4.35 -10.01 12.95
C GLN A 328 5.60 -10.74 12.46
N TYR A 329 6.71 -10.05 12.49
CA TYR A 329 8.01 -10.70 12.28
C TYR A 329 8.51 -11.24 13.61
N THR A 330 9.04 -12.46 13.56
CA THR A 330 9.60 -13.18 14.72
C THR A 330 10.97 -13.74 14.36
N LEU A 331 11.77 -14.10 15.35
CA LEU A 331 13.03 -14.81 15.15
C LEU A 331 12.84 -16.28 15.42
N LYS A 332 13.19 -17.12 14.45
CA LYS A 332 13.33 -18.56 14.60
C LYS A 332 14.68 -18.98 14.03
N ASP A 333 15.44 -19.73 14.80
CA ASP A 333 16.77 -20.21 14.39
C ASP A 333 17.69 -19.14 13.82
N ASN A 334 17.60 -17.90 14.38
CA ASN A 334 18.36 -16.73 13.95
C ASN A 334 17.92 -16.11 12.62
N GLU A 335 16.81 -16.56 12.06
CA GLU A 335 16.19 -16.02 10.84
C GLU A 335 14.92 -15.23 11.17
N ILE A 336 14.67 -14.16 10.41
CA ILE A 336 13.42 -13.42 10.49
C ILE A 336 12.34 -14.20 9.77
N VAL A 337 11.36 -14.70 10.53
CA VAL A 337 10.18 -15.36 10.00
C VAL A 337 8.93 -14.55 10.29
N LYS A 338 7.91 -14.76 9.49
CA LYS A 338 6.62 -14.11 9.60
C LYS A 338 5.65 -15.06 10.28
N GLU A 339 5.01 -14.59 11.35
CA GLU A 339 4.00 -15.34 12.10
C GLU A 339 2.66 -14.62 12.12
N GLU A 340 1.59 -15.39 12.12
CA GLU A 340 0.23 -14.91 12.30
C GLU A 340 -0.06 -14.79 13.81
N ILE A 341 -0.61 -13.65 14.24
CA ILE A 341 -0.90 -13.35 15.65
C ILE A 341 -2.37 -12.97 15.93
N GLY A 342 -3.25 -13.05 14.92
CA GLY A 342 -4.68 -12.72 15.07
C GLY A 342 -5.42 -12.70 13.74
#